data_49edadf7b9a441d41a0b5f9d91af1e24
#
_entry.id   49edadf7b9a441d41a0b5f9d91af1e24
#
_cell.length_a   1.000
_cell.length_b   1.000
_cell.length_c   1.000
_cell.angle_alpha   90.00
_cell.angle_beta   90.00
_cell.angle_gamma   90.00
#
_symmetry.space_group_name_H-M   'P 1'
#
loop_
_entity.id
_entity.type
_entity.pdbx_description
1 polymer ?
#
loop_
_entity_poly.entity_id
_entity_poly.type
_entity_poly.pdbx_seq_one_letter_code
_entity_poly.pdbx_strand_id
1 'polypeptide(L)' 'MLLPYQERVVIEKQELDDKIDKLEAFLRSENYQAVDLLNQQLMMQQLGIMLANSSILSRRIETFQQTDKE' A
#
# COMPACT_ATOMS: atom_id res chain seq x y z
N MET A 1 -8.23 -9.66 20.72
CA MET A 1 -8.98 -10.06 19.51
C MET A 1 -9.38 -8.81 18.74
N LEU A 2 -9.19 -8.79 17.43
CA LEU A 2 -9.58 -7.64 16.61
C LEU A 2 -11.07 -7.67 16.30
N LEU A 3 -11.67 -6.47 16.25
CA LEU A 3 -13.04 -6.33 15.76
C LEU A 3 -13.08 -6.57 14.24
N PRO A 4 -14.25 -6.93 13.69
CA PRO A 4 -14.33 -7.21 12.24
C PRO A 4 -13.81 -6.09 11.35
N TYR A 5 -14.11 -4.80 11.69
CA TYR A 5 -13.62 -3.70 10.86
C TYR A 5 -12.09 -3.56 10.97
N GLN A 6 -11.51 -3.90 12.13
CA GLN A 6 -10.06 -3.86 12.32
C GLN A 6 -9.39 -4.95 11.50
N GLU A 7 -9.97 -6.14 11.46
CA GLU A 7 -9.46 -7.22 10.62
C GLU A 7 -9.47 -6.83 9.15
N ARG A 8 -10.54 -6.14 8.70
CA ARG A 8 -10.62 -5.68 7.31
C ARG A 8 -9.53 -4.68 6.99
N VAL A 9 -9.17 -3.80 7.93
CA VAL A 9 -8.08 -2.84 7.73
C VAL A 9 -6.74 -3.56 7.59
N VAL A 10 -6.51 -4.59 8.40
CA VAL A 10 -5.28 -5.39 8.31
C VAL A 10 -5.20 -6.07 6.94
N ILE A 11 -6.29 -6.67 6.49
CA ILE A 11 -6.34 -7.33 5.18
C ILE A 11 -6.12 -6.31 4.06
N GLU A 12 -6.76 -5.14 4.15
CA GLU A 12 -6.61 -4.07 3.17
C GLU A 12 -5.14 -3.66 3.04
N LYS A 13 -4.44 -3.52 4.17
CA LYS A 13 -3.03 -3.18 4.14
C LYS A 13 -2.20 -4.27 3.49
N GLN A 14 -2.45 -5.54 3.80
CA GLN A 14 -1.73 -6.65 3.21
C GLN A 14 -1.90 -6.67 1.70
N GLU A 15 -3.12 -6.48 1.22
CA GLU A 15 -3.41 -6.45 -0.21
C GLU A 15 -2.75 -5.25 -0.89
N LEU A 16 -2.77 -4.09 -0.22
CA LEU A 16 -2.15 -2.87 -0.74
C LEU A 16 -0.62 -3.05 -0.82
N ASP A 17 -0.01 -3.60 0.23
CA ASP A 17 1.43 -3.81 0.24
C ASP A 17 1.86 -4.79 -0.85
N ASP A 18 1.05 -5.81 -1.13
CA ASP A 18 1.31 -6.74 -2.22
C ASP A 18 1.28 -6.03 -3.58
N LYS A 19 0.30 -5.14 -3.78
CA LYS A 19 0.22 -4.34 -5.00
C LYS A 19 1.39 -3.38 -5.14
N ILE A 20 1.84 -2.80 -4.02
CA ILE A 20 3.02 -1.92 -4.01
C ILE A 20 4.24 -2.71 -4.47
N ASP A 21 4.46 -3.91 -3.92
CA ASP A 21 5.59 -4.74 -4.29
C ASP A 21 5.59 -5.06 -5.78
N LYS A 22 4.42 -5.39 -6.33
CA LYS A 22 4.28 -5.70 -7.75
C LYS A 22 4.56 -4.48 -8.61
N LEU A 23 4.08 -3.31 -8.22
CA LEU A 23 4.32 -2.09 -8.98
C LEU A 23 5.81 -1.72 -8.93
N GLU A 24 6.42 -1.81 -7.75
CA GLU A 24 7.86 -1.53 -7.61
C GLU A 24 8.69 -2.48 -8.47
N ALA A 25 8.33 -3.76 -8.52
CA ALA A 25 9.01 -4.74 -9.36
C ALA A 25 8.87 -4.37 -10.83
N PHE A 26 7.68 -3.95 -11.26
CA PHE A 26 7.46 -3.53 -12.63
C PHE A 26 8.31 -2.32 -13.00
N LEU A 27 8.41 -1.32 -12.10
CA LEU A 27 9.20 -0.11 -12.34
C LEU A 27 10.69 -0.41 -12.52
N ARG A 28 11.18 -1.53 -11.97
CA ARG A 28 12.57 -1.95 -12.12
C ARG A 28 12.77 -2.90 -13.30
N SER A 29 11.70 -3.28 -14.00
CA SER A 29 11.77 -4.24 -15.10
C SER A 29 12.06 -3.53 -16.42
N GLU A 30 12.52 -4.30 -17.41
CA GLU A 30 12.73 -3.78 -18.75
C GLU A 30 11.42 -3.33 -19.40
N ASN A 31 10.32 -3.96 -19.03
CA ASN A 31 9.01 -3.60 -19.58
C ASN A 31 8.60 -2.18 -19.26
N TYR A 32 9.06 -1.64 -18.14
CA TYR A 32 8.76 -0.25 -17.77
C TYR A 32 9.31 0.73 -18.81
N GLN A 33 10.47 0.44 -19.39
CA GLN A 33 11.08 1.32 -20.38
C GLN A 33 10.27 1.37 -21.69
N ALA A 34 9.45 0.35 -21.95
CA ALA A 34 8.57 0.32 -23.11
C ALA A 34 7.29 1.14 -22.90
N VAL A 35 7.02 1.56 -21.66
CA VAL A 35 5.85 2.38 -21.35
C VAL A 35 6.12 3.81 -21.76
N ASP A 36 5.11 4.50 -22.33
CA ASP A 36 5.26 5.90 -22.71
C ASP A 36 5.53 6.79 -21.50
N LEU A 37 6.18 7.93 -21.74
CA LEU A 37 6.64 8.81 -20.66
C LEU A 37 5.50 9.27 -19.75
N LEU A 38 4.34 9.62 -20.32
CA LEU A 38 3.21 10.07 -19.51
C LEU A 38 2.78 8.99 -18.52
N ASN A 39 2.64 7.76 -19.00
CA ASN A 39 2.22 6.67 -18.12
C ASN A 39 3.31 6.28 -17.14
N GLN A 40 4.59 6.43 -17.48
CA GLN A 40 5.67 6.24 -16.51
C GLN A 40 5.51 7.22 -15.35
N GLN A 41 5.23 8.48 -15.64
CA GLN A 41 5.05 9.51 -14.61
C GLN A 41 3.82 9.22 -13.75
N LEU A 42 2.72 8.80 -14.38
CA LEU A 42 1.49 8.46 -13.64
C LEU A 42 1.71 7.27 -12.72
N MET A 43 2.46 6.26 -13.17
CA MET A 43 2.77 5.10 -12.34
C MET A 43 3.63 5.48 -11.13
N MET A 44 4.59 6.40 -11.30
CA MET A 44 5.38 6.90 -10.20
C MET A 44 4.52 7.64 -9.17
N GLN A 45 3.59 8.46 -9.64
CA GLN A 45 2.66 9.17 -8.77
C GLN A 45 1.75 8.18 -8.04
N GLN A 46 1.26 7.17 -8.75
CA GLN A 46 0.43 6.14 -8.15
C GLN A 46 1.16 5.42 -7.03
N LEU A 47 2.42 5.06 -7.26
CA LEU A 47 3.22 4.41 -6.23
C LEU A 47 3.35 5.29 -4.99
N GLY A 48 3.61 6.59 -5.17
CA GLY A 48 3.71 7.52 -4.06
C GLY A 48 2.44 7.57 -3.22
N ILE A 49 1.28 7.60 -3.88
CA ILE A 49 -0.02 7.62 -3.19
C ILE A 49 -0.26 6.30 -2.45
N MET A 50 0.10 5.18 -3.08
CA MET A 50 -0.06 3.86 -2.45
C MET A 50 0.82 3.73 -1.20
N LEU A 51 2.05 4.22 -1.25
CA LEU A 51 2.95 4.20 -0.10
C LEU A 51 2.41 5.08 1.03
N ALA A 52 1.89 6.26 0.71
CA ALA A 52 1.29 7.14 1.72
C ALA A 52 0.07 6.47 2.36
N ASN A 53 -0.78 5.82 1.56
CA ASN A 53 -1.95 5.11 2.08
C ASN A 53 -1.53 3.96 2.99
N SER A 54 -0.52 3.18 2.60
CA SER A 54 -0.01 2.08 3.42
C SER A 54 0.50 2.59 4.77
N SER A 55 1.17 3.75 4.79
CA SER A 55 1.65 4.38 6.01
C SER A 55 0.48 4.74 6.94
N ILE A 56 -0.59 5.31 6.37
CA ILE A 56 -1.78 5.65 7.15
C ILE A 56 -2.43 4.39 7.74
N LEU A 57 -2.52 3.32 6.94
CA LEU A 57 -3.09 2.07 7.42
C LEU A 57 -2.26 1.48 8.56
N SER A 58 -0.92 1.58 8.49
CA SER A 58 -0.05 1.15 9.57
C SER A 58 -0.36 1.88 10.87
N ARG A 59 -0.55 3.21 10.78
CA ARG A 59 -0.88 4.01 11.96
C ARG A 59 -2.24 3.64 12.53
N ARG A 60 -3.21 3.39 11.68
CA ARG A 60 -4.54 2.96 12.13
C ARG A 60 -4.44 1.63 12.88
N ILE A 61 -3.65 0.69 12.34
CA ILE A 61 -3.47 -0.63 12.98
C ILE A 61 -2.80 -0.49 14.34
N GLU A 62 -1.83 0.41 14.47
CA GLU A 62 -1.20 0.69 15.75
C GLU A 62 -2.21 1.14 16.81
N THR A 63 -3.20 1.94 16.39
CA THR A 63 -4.22 2.40 17.34
C THR A 63 -5.10 1.26 17.84
N PHE A 64 -5.28 0.20 17.05
CA PHE A 64 -6.07 -0.96 17.48
C PHE A 64 -5.44 -1.62 18.69
N GLN A 65 -4.12 -1.74 18.71
CA GLN A 65 -3.41 -2.34 19.84
C GLN A 65 -3.49 -1.46 21.09
N GLN A 66 -3.46 -0.15 20.92
CA GLN A 66 -3.57 0.78 22.05
C GLN A 66 -4.95 0.69 22.69
N THR A 67 -5.98 0.53 21.89
CA THR A 67 -7.35 0.39 22.37
C THR A 67 -7.53 -0.88 23.19
N ASP A 68 -6.88 -1.96 22.78
CA ASP A 68 -7.01 -3.25 23.47
C ASP A 68 -6.38 -3.25 24.86
N LYS A 69 -5.51 -2.31 25.18
CA LYS A 69 -4.86 -2.24 26.49
C LYS A 69 -5.76 -1.65 27.55
N GLU A 70 -6.84 -1.04 27.18
CA GLU A 70 -7.80 -0.47 28.11
C GLU A 70 -8.94 -1.43 28.39
#